data_ca20493285f2bff5186a4d253ea664ba
#
_entry.id   ca20493285f2bff5186a4d253ea664ba
#
_cell.length_a   1.000
_cell.length_b   1.000
_cell.length_c   1.000
_cell.angle_alpha   90.00
_cell.angle_beta   90.00
_cell.angle_gamma   90.00
#
_symmetry.space_group_name_H-M   'P 1'
#
loop_
_entity.id
_entity.type
_entity.pdbx_description
1 polymer ?
#
loop_
_entity_poly.entity_id
_entity_poly.type
_entity_poly.pdbx_seq_one_letter_code
_entity_poly.pdbx_strand_id
1 'polypeptide(L)'
;MASEREDLSEEAKRTVAAFLERCIGYASASIERKHERGESTASWEAYKEHTAFARDEVNAGRLDAWFEGEVGRDPARTPQRLLGERNVVRLEDLEHRERAQMLTSTLSPRPLVLVATTDAQGRHNLAPMTSLSVVSNSPPLVVMSLSSDREGRARDTLLNLRERPTATLYVLLSGPDDAALVAQTATSLPRGDSEWDAVPHTVDDHGNPFLDRAAAALHVRMVDELPLPGAVAKLAVLEVDEVHLPSGVEGTSALDVLCQHGLDRLMASPTGWSQTVDHRSA
;
A
#
# COMPACT_ATOMS: atom_id res chain seq x y z
N MET A 1 33.02 -10.48 -24.58
CA MET A 1 31.74 -10.48 -23.81
C MET A 1 31.95 -10.23 -22.32
N ALA A 2 32.79 -10.94 -21.56
CA ALA A 2 33.07 -10.60 -20.16
C ALA A 2 33.84 -9.25 -20.03
N SER A 3 34.89 -9.07 -20.80
CA SER A 3 35.71 -7.83 -20.84
C SER A 3 34.90 -6.59 -21.24
N GLU A 4 33.98 -6.70 -22.20
CA GLU A 4 33.11 -5.59 -22.61
C GLU A 4 32.10 -5.20 -21.53
N ARG A 5 31.65 -6.16 -20.70
CA ARG A 5 30.77 -5.87 -19.56
C ARG A 5 31.50 -5.18 -18.41
N GLU A 6 32.74 -5.59 -18.13
CA GLU A 6 33.60 -4.93 -17.15
C GLU A 6 33.88 -3.49 -17.55
N ASP A 7 34.19 -3.24 -18.83
CA ASP A 7 34.45 -1.89 -19.36
C ASP A 7 33.21 -0.99 -19.26
N LEU A 8 31.98 -1.53 -19.55
CA LEU A 8 30.72 -0.78 -19.43
C LEU A 8 30.36 -0.47 -17.97
N SER A 9 30.63 -1.40 -17.05
CA SER A 9 30.43 -1.20 -15.61
C SER A 9 31.33 -0.11 -15.05
N GLU A 10 32.60 -0.13 -15.38
CA GLU A 10 33.57 0.87 -14.98
C GLU A 10 33.30 2.26 -15.60
N GLU A 11 32.78 2.31 -16.83
CA GLU A 11 32.36 3.56 -17.46
C GLU A 11 31.12 4.14 -16.76
N ALA A 12 30.14 3.31 -16.44
CA ALA A 12 28.95 3.70 -15.70
C ALA A 12 29.32 4.24 -14.30
N LYS A 13 30.19 3.56 -13.57
CA LYS A 13 30.72 3.95 -12.27
C LYS A 13 31.39 5.32 -12.33
N ARG A 14 32.31 5.53 -13.30
CA ARG A 14 32.97 6.82 -13.52
C ARG A 14 31.99 7.93 -13.84
N THR A 15 30.95 7.65 -14.65
CA THR A 15 29.92 8.61 -15.02
C THR A 15 29.10 9.05 -13.80
N VAL A 16 28.69 8.11 -12.95
CA VAL A 16 27.96 8.41 -11.71
C VAL A 16 28.83 9.18 -10.73
N ALA A 17 30.09 8.76 -10.51
CA ALA A 17 31.00 9.47 -9.63
C ALA A 17 31.22 10.92 -10.07
N ALA A 18 31.43 11.14 -11.38
CA ALA A 18 31.62 12.49 -11.96
C ALA A 18 30.33 13.34 -11.83
N PHE A 19 29.16 12.74 -11.94
CA PHE A 19 27.87 13.42 -11.69
C PHE A 19 27.76 13.87 -10.23
N LEU A 20 28.02 12.98 -9.27
CA LEU A 20 27.97 13.30 -7.84
C LEU A 20 28.98 14.42 -7.48
N GLU A 21 30.17 14.41 -8.06
CA GLU A 21 31.15 15.46 -7.85
C GLU A 21 30.64 16.83 -8.34
N ARG A 22 30.01 16.89 -9.52
CA ARG A 22 29.34 18.13 -9.99
C ARG A 22 28.26 18.61 -9.05
N CYS A 23 27.45 17.69 -8.49
CA CYS A 23 26.41 18.01 -7.52
C CYS A 23 26.99 18.61 -6.24
N ILE A 24 28.12 18.08 -5.75
CA ILE A 24 28.85 18.61 -4.59
C ILE A 24 29.37 20.03 -4.88
N GLY A 25 29.97 20.25 -6.06
CA GLY A 25 30.43 21.56 -6.49
C GLY A 25 29.27 22.58 -6.56
N TYR A 26 28.15 22.19 -7.14
CA TYR A 26 26.94 23.02 -7.19
C TYR A 26 26.40 23.37 -5.80
N ALA A 27 26.34 22.38 -4.89
CA ALA A 27 25.92 22.58 -3.51
C ALA A 27 26.83 23.55 -2.78
N SER A 28 28.17 23.40 -2.94
CA SER A 28 29.18 24.30 -2.33
C SER A 28 28.99 25.74 -2.79
N ALA A 29 28.84 25.97 -4.10
CA ALA A 29 28.60 27.32 -4.63
C ALA A 29 27.25 27.90 -4.20
N SER A 30 26.22 27.04 -3.95
CA SER A 30 24.92 27.47 -3.42
C SER A 30 24.98 27.86 -1.95
N ILE A 31 25.81 27.14 -1.15
CA ILE A 31 26.07 27.48 0.25
C ILE A 31 26.77 28.85 0.34
N GLU A 32 27.81 29.10 -0.45
CA GLU A 32 28.48 30.38 -0.48
C GLU A 32 27.54 31.54 -0.81
N ARG A 33 26.77 31.42 -1.91
CA ARG A 33 25.82 32.47 -2.31
C ARG A 33 24.74 32.74 -1.25
N LYS A 34 24.28 31.70 -0.54
CA LYS A 34 23.29 31.85 0.54
C LYS A 34 23.90 32.47 1.78
N HIS A 35 25.12 32.07 2.12
CA HIS A 35 25.86 32.67 3.22
C HIS A 35 26.10 34.18 3.02
N GLU A 36 26.51 34.61 1.82
CA GLU A 36 26.67 36.03 1.45
C GLU A 36 25.36 36.83 1.60
N ARG A 37 24.19 36.19 1.41
CA ARG A 37 22.88 36.82 1.54
C ARG A 37 22.27 36.70 2.94
N GLY A 38 22.97 36.06 3.91
CA GLY A 38 22.44 35.81 5.24
C GLY A 38 21.28 34.82 5.30
N GLU A 39 21.13 33.97 4.27
CA GLU A 39 20.09 32.94 4.19
C GLU A 39 20.56 31.63 4.85
N SER A 40 19.62 30.82 5.31
CA SER A 40 19.94 29.50 5.87
C SER A 40 20.58 28.58 4.83
N THR A 41 21.66 27.91 5.23
CA THR A 41 22.45 26.96 4.39
C THR A 41 22.19 25.50 4.73
N ALA A 42 21.48 25.22 5.84
CA ALA A 42 21.36 23.88 6.43
C ALA A 42 20.90 22.78 5.45
N SER A 43 19.91 23.06 4.58
CA SER A 43 19.42 22.08 3.59
C SER A 43 20.47 21.77 2.52
N TRP A 44 21.28 22.76 2.13
CA TRP A 44 22.35 22.57 1.14
C TRP A 44 23.58 21.89 1.74
N GLU A 45 23.87 22.13 3.00
CA GLU A 45 24.91 21.42 3.74
C GLU A 45 24.57 19.94 3.88
N ALA A 46 23.34 19.61 4.29
CA ALA A 46 22.86 18.23 4.35
C ALA A 46 22.88 17.55 2.96
N TYR A 47 22.42 18.24 1.92
CA TYR A 47 22.49 17.74 0.54
C TYR A 47 23.94 17.45 0.11
N LYS A 48 24.86 18.37 0.40
CA LYS A 48 26.30 18.21 0.08
C LYS A 48 26.89 17.01 0.82
N GLU A 49 26.60 16.85 2.10
CA GLU A 49 27.09 15.74 2.94
C GLU A 49 26.62 14.39 2.40
N HIS A 50 25.32 14.24 2.16
CA HIS A 50 24.76 13.00 1.61
C HIS A 50 25.28 12.67 0.21
N THR A 51 25.46 13.69 -0.63
CA THR A 51 26.01 13.51 -1.99
C THR A 51 27.49 13.12 -1.95
N ALA A 52 28.27 13.69 -1.04
CA ALA A 52 29.66 13.31 -0.83
C ALA A 52 29.78 11.87 -0.30
N PHE A 53 28.94 11.49 0.65
CA PHE A 53 28.86 10.11 1.13
C PHE A 53 28.56 9.15 -0.01
N ALA A 54 27.56 9.43 -0.85
CA ALA A 54 27.21 8.57 -1.99
C ALA A 54 28.37 8.44 -2.99
N ARG A 55 29.09 9.54 -3.29
CA ARG A 55 30.30 9.51 -4.13
C ARG A 55 31.37 8.62 -3.52
N ASP A 56 31.63 8.73 -2.23
CA ASP A 56 32.62 7.95 -1.53
C ASP A 56 32.31 6.47 -1.49
N GLU A 57 31.00 6.09 -1.37
CA GLU A 57 30.53 4.71 -1.50
C GLU A 57 30.81 4.14 -2.91
N VAL A 58 30.54 4.93 -3.96
CA VAL A 58 30.85 4.55 -5.34
C VAL A 58 32.36 4.36 -5.53
N ASN A 59 33.18 5.34 -5.10
CA ASN A 59 34.62 5.30 -5.27
C ASN A 59 35.31 4.20 -4.45
N ALA A 60 34.74 3.84 -3.30
CA ALA A 60 35.23 2.76 -2.45
C ALA A 60 34.85 1.35 -2.97
N GLY A 61 34.10 1.26 -4.08
CA GLY A 61 33.67 -0.02 -4.67
C GLY A 61 32.54 -0.71 -3.90
N ARG A 62 31.93 -0.06 -2.90
CA ARG A 62 30.84 -0.66 -2.12
C ARG A 62 29.54 -0.84 -2.90
N LEU A 63 29.46 -0.18 -4.06
CA LEU A 63 28.34 -0.30 -5.00
C LEU A 63 28.71 -1.01 -6.31
N ASP A 64 29.88 -1.66 -6.39
CA ASP A 64 30.34 -2.33 -7.60
C ASP A 64 29.36 -3.40 -8.10
N ALA A 65 28.83 -4.22 -7.21
CA ALA A 65 27.82 -5.21 -7.55
C ALA A 65 26.54 -4.58 -8.18
N TRP A 66 26.22 -3.33 -7.84
CA TRP A 66 25.12 -2.60 -8.46
C TRP A 66 25.45 -2.20 -9.92
N PHE A 67 26.70 -1.77 -10.18
CA PHE A 67 27.16 -1.44 -11.53
C PHE A 67 27.34 -2.69 -12.40
N GLU A 68 27.72 -3.81 -11.82
CA GLU A 68 27.83 -5.10 -12.50
C GLU A 68 26.47 -5.71 -12.86
N GLY A 69 25.37 -5.06 -12.43
CA GLY A 69 24.01 -5.48 -12.69
C GLY A 69 23.54 -6.65 -11.82
N GLU A 70 24.31 -6.99 -10.77
CA GLU A 70 23.96 -8.06 -9.84
C GLU A 70 22.99 -7.60 -8.76
N VAL A 71 23.00 -6.32 -8.38
CA VAL A 71 22.13 -5.73 -7.32
C VAL A 71 20.75 -5.30 -7.82
N GLY A 72 20.36 -5.64 -9.00
CA GLY A 72 18.99 -5.43 -9.49
C GLY A 72 18.23 -6.72 -9.76
N ARG A 73 18.92 -7.83 -9.68
CA ARG A 73 18.36 -9.17 -9.85
C ARG A 73 18.51 -9.92 -8.54
N ASP A 74 17.60 -9.67 -7.59
CA ASP A 74 17.27 -10.69 -6.62
C ASP A 74 16.95 -11.95 -7.44
N PRO A 75 17.77 -13.03 -7.40
CA PRO A 75 17.48 -14.25 -8.13
C PRO A 75 16.11 -14.83 -7.75
N ALA A 76 15.57 -14.49 -6.58
CA ALA A 76 14.20 -14.75 -6.17
C ALA A 76 13.16 -13.90 -6.93
N ARG A 77 13.56 -12.84 -7.65
CA ARG A 77 12.70 -11.93 -8.42
C ARG A 77 12.85 -12.04 -9.94
N THR A 78 13.66 -12.96 -10.46
CA THR A 78 13.62 -13.22 -11.90
C THR A 78 12.25 -13.79 -12.24
N PRO A 79 11.43 -13.11 -13.08
CA PRO A 79 10.10 -13.60 -13.42
C PRO A 79 10.23 -14.96 -14.10
N GLN A 80 9.91 -16.01 -13.38
CA GLN A 80 9.87 -17.37 -13.94
C GLN A 80 8.47 -17.59 -14.51
N ARG A 81 8.44 -18.04 -15.76
CA ARG A 81 7.18 -18.44 -16.41
C ARG A 81 6.93 -19.92 -16.16
N LEU A 82 5.66 -20.33 -16.21
CA LEU A 82 5.24 -21.74 -16.10
C LEU A 82 5.64 -22.56 -17.36
N LEU A 83 6.90 -22.44 -17.78
CA LEU A 83 7.47 -23.16 -18.92
C LEU A 83 8.44 -24.25 -18.40
N GLY A 84 8.26 -25.48 -18.85
CA GLY A 84 9.10 -26.61 -18.42
C GLY A 84 8.61 -27.28 -17.12
N GLU A 85 9.54 -27.70 -16.28
CA GLU A 85 9.22 -28.30 -14.99
C GLU A 85 8.50 -27.33 -14.07
N ARG A 86 7.45 -27.82 -13.42
CA ARG A 86 6.60 -27.03 -12.51
C ARG A 86 6.64 -27.64 -11.12
N ASN A 87 6.79 -26.79 -10.13
CA ASN A 87 6.54 -27.19 -8.75
C ASN A 87 5.03 -27.15 -8.49
N VAL A 88 4.45 -28.29 -8.12
CA VAL A 88 3.02 -28.40 -7.79
C VAL A 88 2.88 -28.43 -6.27
N VAL A 89 2.26 -27.40 -5.71
CA VAL A 89 1.96 -27.33 -4.28
C VAL A 89 0.48 -27.63 -4.07
N ARG A 90 0.18 -28.67 -3.29
CA ARG A 90 -1.20 -28.98 -2.88
C ARG A 90 -1.54 -28.17 -1.64
N LEU A 91 -2.60 -27.38 -1.72
CA LEU A 91 -2.97 -26.50 -0.59
C LEU A 91 -3.48 -27.28 0.63
N GLU A 92 -3.96 -28.49 0.45
CA GLU A 92 -4.38 -29.41 1.54
C GLU A 92 -3.21 -29.87 2.41
N ASP A 93 -2.00 -29.93 1.85
CA ASP A 93 -0.77 -30.34 2.54
C ASP A 93 -0.14 -29.21 3.35
N LEU A 94 -0.63 -27.96 3.20
CA LEU A 94 -0.07 -26.79 3.87
C LEU A 94 -0.80 -26.49 5.18
N GLU A 95 -0.04 -26.02 6.17
CA GLU A 95 -0.60 -25.44 7.38
C GLU A 95 -1.41 -24.17 7.07
N HIS A 96 -2.33 -23.80 7.95
CA HIS A 96 -3.26 -22.67 7.73
C HIS A 96 -2.54 -21.37 7.32
N ARG A 97 -1.44 -21.02 8.02
CA ARG A 97 -0.66 -19.80 7.74
C ARG A 97 0.06 -19.87 6.40
N GLU A 98 0.66 -20.99 6.08
CA GLU A 98 1.36 -21.22 4.81
C GLU A 98 0.40 -21.14 3.62
N ARG A 99 -0.78 -21.76 3.75
CA ARG A 99 -1.86 -21.70 2.77
C ARG A 99 -2.32 -20.26 2.54
N ALA A 100 -2.55 -19.52 3.62
CA ALA A 100 -2.93 -18.11 3.53
C ALA A 100 -1.83 -17.28 2.86
N GLN A 101 -0.55 -17.47 3.23
CA GLN A 101 0.59 -16.80 2.62
C GLN A 101 0.69 -17.11 1.12
N MET A 102 0.56 -18.38 0.73
CA MET A 102 0.60 -18.81 -0.67
C MET A 102 -0.47 -18.11 -1.51
N LEU A 103 -1.72 -18.17 -1.07
CA LEU A 103 -2.85 -17.57 -1.78
C LEU A 103 -2.72 -16.04 -1.87
N THR A 104 -2.38 -15.40 -0.75
CA THR A 104 -2.31 -13.93 -0.71
C THR A 104 -1.11 -13.36 -1.44
N SER A 105 0.01 -14.10 -1.54
CA SER A 105 1.16 -13.70 -2.34
C SER A 105 0.91 -13.89 -3.84
N THR A 106 0.23 -14.97 -4.22
CA THR A 106 -0.08 -15.27 -5.62
C THR A 106 -1.10 -14.28 -6.20
N LEU A 107 -2.08 -13.85 -5.40
CA LEU A 107 -3.14 -12.92 -5.80
C LEU A 107 -2.86 -11.48 -5.31
N SER A 108 -1.61 -11.07 -5.34
CA SER A 108 -1.18 -9.71 -4.96
C SER A 108 -0.91 -8.83 -6.18
N PRO A 109 -0.97 -7.48 -6.03
CA PRO A 109 -1.36 -6.75 -4.83
C PRO A 109 -2.87 -6.80 -4.57
N ARG A 110 -3.26 -6.71 -3.31
CA ARG A 110 -4.67 -6.65 -2.91
C ARG A 110 -5.04 -5.23 -2.46
N PRO A 111 -6.24 -4.73 -2.77
CA PRO A 111 -6.69 -3.46 -2.24
C PRO A 111 -6.69 -3.51 -0.71
N LEU A 112 -6.38 -2.38 -0.08
CA LEU A 112 -6.45 -2.19 1.36
C LEU A 112 -7.31 -0.97 1.64
N VAL A 113 -8.28 -1.11 2.53
CA VAL A 113 -9.13 -0.02 2.99
C VAL A 113 -9.24 -0.05 4.51
N LEU A 114 -9.46 1.10 5.14
CA LEU A 114 -9.96 1.17 6.49
C LEU A 114 -11.49 1.23 6.45
N VAL A 115 -12.15 0.32 7.16
CA VAL A 115 -13.60 0.20 7.20
C VAL A 115 -14.10 0.81 8.50
N ALA A 116 -14.81 1.92 8.39
CA ALA A 116 -15.49 2.56 9.51
C ALA A 116 -16.92 2.05 9.61
N THR A 117 -17.31 1.59 10.78
CA THR A 117 -18.68 1.14 11.11
C THR A 117 -19.11 1.69 12.47
N THR A 118 -20.41 1.71 12.72
CA THR A 118 -20.97 2.18 13.99
C THR A 118 -21.99 1.17 14.48
N ASP A 119 -21.94 0.82 15.75
CA ASP A 119 -22.94 -0.08 16.37
C ASP A 119 -24.26 0.63 16.73
N ALA A 120 -25.23 -0.11 17.25
CA ALA A 120 -26.52 0.43 17.63
C ALA A 120 -26.44 1.46 18.78
N GLN A 121 -25.39 1.42 19.58
CA GLN A 121 -25.13 2.36 20.68
C GLN A 121 -24.36 3.62 20.25
N GLY A 122 -24.00 3.72 18.96
CA GLY A 122 -23.24 4.86 18.43
C GLY A 122 -21.72 4.74 18.64
N ARG A 123 -21.21 3.56 19.01
CA ARG A 123 -19.76 3.35 19.16
C ARG A 123 -19.13 3.09 17.79
N HIS A 124 -18.07 3.79 17.50
CA HIS A 124 -17.39 3.74 16.20
C HIS A 124 -16.23 2.73 16.23
N ASN A 125 -16.07 1.99 15.14
CA ASN A 125 -14.99 1.03 14.92
C ASN A 125 -14.29 1.37 13.59
N LEU A 126 -12.98 1.20 13.54
CA LEU A 126 -12.16 1.41 12.35
C LEU A 126 -11.18 0.25 12.18
N ALA A 127 -11.35 -0.56 11.14
CA ALA A 127 -10.57 -1.78 10.95
C ALA A 127 -10.00 -1.91 9.54
N PRO A 128 -8.73 -2.35 9.34
CA PRO A 128 -8.16 -2.58 8.04
C PRO A 128 -8.69 -3.86 7.41
N MET A 129 -9.06 -3.79 6.12
CA MET A 129 -9.57 -4.91 5.34
C MET A 129 -8.87 -4.99 3.97
N THR A 130 -8.56 -6.22 3.56
CA THR A 130 -7.87 -6.51 2.28
C THR A 130 -8.61 -7.53 1.41
N SER A 131 -9.76 -8.00 1.86
CA SER A 131 -10.60 -8.96 1.15
C SER A 131 -11.71 -8.28 0.33
N LEU A 132 -11.42 -7.09 -0.20
CA LEU A 132 -12.38 -6.27 -0.95
C LEU A 132 -12.23 -6.48 -2.45
N SER A 133 -13.34 -6.54 -3.18
CA SER A 133 -13.37 -6.56 -4.65
C SER A 133 -14.63 -5.94 -5.21
N VAL A 134 -14.53 -5.24 -6.34
CA VAL A 134 -15.68 -4.82 -7.15
C VAL A 134 -16.23 -6.03 -7.89
N VAL A 135 -17.54 -6.28 -7.82
CA VAL A 135 -18.18 -7.44 -8.44
C VAL A 135 -19.32 -7.08 -9.39
N SER A 136 -19.83 -5.85 -9.33
CA SER A 136 -20.86 -5.35 -10.27
C SER A 136 -20.74 -3.82 -10.42
N ASN A 137 -21.07 -3.33 -11.60
CA ASN A 137 -21.15 -1.89 -11.88
C ASN A 137 -22.62 -1.40 -11.92
N SER A 138 -23.59 -2.32 -12.07
CA SER A 138 -25.02 -1.99 -12.11
C SER A 138 -25.83 -3.15 -11.51
N PRO A 139 -26.30 -3.05 -10.26
CA PRO A 139 -25.96 -2.00 -9.29
C PRO A 139 -24.47 -1.99 -8.93
N PRO A 140 -23.92 -0.88 -8.39
CA PRO A 140 -22.51 -0.78 -8.02
C PRO A 140 -22.25 -1.58 -6.73
N LEU A 141 -21.73 -2.79 -6.87
CA LEU A 141 -21.49 -3.70 -5.75
C LEU A 141 -20.01 -3.99 -5.54
N VAL A 142 -19.63 -3.98 -4.28
CA VAL A 142 -18.38 -4.53 -3.78
C VAL A 142 -18.65 -5.65 -2.80
N VAL A 143 -17.73 -6.61 -2.69
CA VAL A 143 -17.81 -7.68 -1.70
C VAL A 143 -16.62 -7.60 -0.75
N MET A 144 -16.84 -8.01 0.49
CA MET A 144 -15.81 -8.06 1.51
C MET A 144 -15.99 -9.30 2.38
N SER A 145 -14.93 -10.10 2.53
CA SER A 145 -14.96 -11.28 3.40
C SER A 145 -14.60 -10.87 4.83
N LEU A 146 -15.50 -11.16 5.77
CA LEU A 146 -15.38 -10.86 7.19
C LEU A 146 -15.28 -12.16 7.99
N SER A 147 -14.12 -12.41 8.59
CA SER A 147 -13.85 -13.59 9.40
C SER A 147 -14.28 -13.39 10.87
N SER A 148 -14.30 -14.49 11.61
CA SER A 148 -14.38 -14.46 13.07
C SER A 148 -12.98 -14.30 13.69
N ASP A 149 -12.92 -13.91 14.95
CA ASP A 149 -11.72 -13.96 15.76
C ASP A 149 -11.31 -15.41 16.09
N ARG A 150 -10.24 -15.60 16.91
CA ARG A 150 -9.75 -16.92 17.26
C ARG A 150 -10.72 -17.72 18.15
N GLU A 151 -11.60 -17.04 18.85
CA GLU A 151 -12.64 -17.61 19.70
C GLU A 151 -13.92 -17.94 18.92
N GLY A 152 -13.97 -17.65 17.60
CA GLY A 152 -15.13 -17.88 16.73
C GLY A 152 -16.19 -16.77 16.80
N ARG A 153 -15.92 -15.65 17.50
CA ARG A 153 -16.79 -14.49 17.54
C ARG A 153 -16.63 -13.68 16.24
N ALA A 154 -17.74 -13.25 15.66
CA ALA A 154 -17.71 -12.34 14.52
C ALA A 154 -16.99 -11.03 14.91
N ARG A 155 -16.16 -10.48 14.00
CA ARG A 155 -15.49 -9.20 14.21
C ARG A 155 -16.48 -8.07 14.34
N ASP A 156 -16.10 -7.03 15.07
CA ASP A 156 -16.97 -5.89 15.36
C ASP A 156 -17.50 -5.22 14.07
N THR A 157 -16.70 -5.13 13.01
CA THR A 157 -17.16 -4.67 11.69
C THR A 157 -18.41 -5.43 11.19
N LEU A 158 -18.41 -6.77 11.29
CA LEU A 158 -19.57 -7.57 10.86
C LEU A 158 -20.77 -7.40 11.81
N LEU A 159 -20.52 -7.37 13.12
CA LEU A 159 -21.55 -7.15 14.11
C LEU A 159 -22.24 -5.81 13.91
N ASN A 160 -21.44 -4.75 13.70
CA ASN A 160 -21.94 -3.40 13.48
C ASN A 160 -22.75 -3.32 12.18
N LEU A 161 -22.27 -3.93 11.08
CA LEU A 161 -23.00 -3.98 9.80
C LEU A 161 -24.36 -4.70 9.90
N ARG A 162 -24.49 -5.69 10.79
CA ARG A 162 -25.78 -6.36 11.05
C ARG A 162 -26.74 -5.48 11.84
N GLU A 163 -26.21 -4.63 12.71
CA GLU A 163 -27.01 -3.69 13.51
C GLU A 163 -27.35 -2.42 12.73
N ARG A 164 -26.35 -1.88 12.03
CA ARG A 164 -26.44 -0.71 11.13
C ARG A 164 -25.74 -1.05 9.82
N PRO A 165 -26.49 -1.28 8.74
CA PRO A 165 -25.93 -1.83 7.50
C PRO A 165 -25.11 -0.82 6.68
N THR A 166 -24.58 0.24 7.28
CA THR A 166 -23.80 1.28 6.62
C THR A 166 -22.36 1.27 7.09
N ALA A 167 -21.44 1.57 6.17
CA ALA A 167 -20.03 1.73 6.44
C ALA A 167 -19.41 2.79 5.54
N THR A 168 -18.24 3.30 5.94
CA THR A 168 -17.37 4.10 5.07
C THR A 168 -16.08 3.33 4.85
N LEU A 169 -15.69 3.16 3.59
CA LEU A 169 -14.44 2.53 3.18
C LEU A 169 -13.45 3.61 2.80
N TYR A 170 -12.40 3.79 3.58
CA TYR A 170 -11.35 4.77 3.32
C TYR A 170 -10.20 4.15 2.56
N VAL A 171 -9.89 4.69 1.39
CA VAL A 171 -8.72 4.36 0.60
C VAL A 171 -7.56 5.25 1.04
N LEU A 172 -6.40 4.66 1.34
CA LEU A 172 -5.23 5.39 1.83
C LEU A 172 -4.21 5.61 0.72
N LEU A 173 -3.46 6.70 0.80
CA LEU A 173 -2.28 6.92 -0.05
C LEU A 173 -1.14 5.99 0.35
N SER A 174 -0.24 5.70 -0.59
CA SER A 174 0.96 4.95 -0.29
C SER A 174 1.98 5.84 0.43
N GLY A 175 2.27 5.49 1.68
CA GLY A 175 3.22 6.24 2.49
C GLY A 175 3.47 5.60 3.85
N PRO A 176 4.60 5.93 4.50
CA PRO A 176 4.93 5.37 5.81
C PRO A 176 3.92 5.75 6.90
N ASP A 177 3.36 6.96 6.84
CA ASP A 177 2.37 7.42 7.82
C ASP A 177 1.04 6.68 7.69
N ASP A 178 0.61 6.41 6.44
CA ASP A 178 -0.62 5.64 6.18
C ASP A 178 -0.42 4.16 6.50
N ALA A 179 0.78 3.62 6.26
CA ALA A 179 1.14 2.28 6.70
C ALA A 179 1.15 2.16 8.24
N ALA A 180 1.64 3.18 8.96
CA ALA A 180 1.60 3.24 10.42
C ALA A 180 0.15 3.30 10.94
N LEU A 181 -0.71 4.07 10.29
CA LEU A 181 -2.14 4.14 10.60
C LEU A 181 -2.83 2.77 10.47
N VAL A 182 -2.54 2.03 9.38
CA VAL A 182 -3.04 0.66 9.20
C VAL A 182 -2.55 -0.26 10.33
N ALA A 183 -1.27 -0.18 10.70
CA ALA A 183 -0.73 -1.00 11.79
C ALA A 183 -1.41 -0.67 13.15
N GLN A 184 -1.71 0.59 13.40
CA GLN A 184 -2.39 1.05 14.60
C GLN A 184 -3.84 0.54 14.66
N THR A 185 -4.59 0.66 13.57
CA THR A 185 -6.00 0.19 13.49
C THR A 185 -6.12 -1.33 13.35
N ALA A 186 -5.03 -2.07 13.09
CA ALA A 186 -5.00 -3.52 13.09
C ALA A 186 -4.89 -4.13 14.51
N THR A 187 -4.63 -3.31 15.52
CA THR A 187 -4.53 -3.77 16.91
C THR A 187 -5.91 -4.17 17.43
N SER A 188 -6.00 -5.37 18.00
CA SER A 188 -7.26 -5.86 18.57
C SER A 188 -7.55 -5.10 19.87
N LEU A 189 -8.66 -4.39 19.91
CA LEU A 189 -9.15 -3.67 21.09
C LEU A 189 -10.29 -4.46 21.76
N PRO A 190 -10.53 -4.26 23.08
CA PRO A 190 -11.75 -4.74 23.73
C PRO A 190 -12.99 -4.12 23.06
N ARG A 191 -14.10 -4.87 23.02
CA ARG A 191 -15.37 -4.33 22.52
C ARG A 191 -15.85 -3.18 23.39
N GLY A 192 -15.89 -2.00 22.84
CA GLY A 192 -16.25 -0.77 23.56
C GLY A 192 -15.17 0.31 23.49
N ASP A 193 -13.93 -0.10 23.23
CA ASP A 193 -12.86 0.82 22.89
C ASP A 193 -12.88 1.06 21.37
N SER A 194 -12.42 2.23 20.93
CA SER A 194 -12.48 2.63 19.53
C SER A 194 -11.09 2.95 19.01
N GLU A 195 -10.76 2.43 17.83
CA GLU A 195 -9.52 2.80 17.13
C GLU A 195 -9.47 4.29 16.82
N TRP A 196 -10.62 4.95 16.70
CA TRP A 196 -10.72 6.38 16.48
C TRP A 196 -10.10 7.24 17.59
N ASP A 197 -10.05 6.74 18.82
CA ASP A 197 -9.44 7.47 19.95
C ASP A 197 -7.95 7.74 19.73
N ALA A 198 -7.30 6.92 18.93
CA ALA A 198 -5.87 7.00 18.64
C ALA A 198 -5.55 7.51 17.21
N VAL A 199 -6.57 7.69 16.36
CA VAL A 199 -6.44 8.09 14.97
C VAL A 199 -6.80 9.56 14.80
N PRO A 200 -5.94 10.40 14.17
CA PRO A 200 -6.32 11.77 13.80
C PRO A 200 -7.53 11.76 12.85
N HIS A 201 -8.57 12.46 13.22
CA HIS A 201 -9.81 12.55 12.46
C HIS A 201 -10.51 13.90 12.69
N THR A 202 -11.39 14.25 11.79
CA THR A 202 -12.39 15.31 11.97
C THR A 202 -13.74 14.68 12.30
N VAL A 203 -14.73 15.49 12.60
CA VAL A 203 -16.11 15.04 12.79
C VAL A 203 -17.00 15.74 11.78
N ASP A 204 -17.97 15.00 11.24
CA ASP A 204 -18.99 15.56 10.36
C ASP A 204 -20.05 16.38 11.14
N ASP A 205 -20.98 16.98 10.43
CA ASP A 205 -22.08 17.79 11.02
C ASP A 205 -23.01 16.96 11.94
N HIS A 206 -22.90 15.64 11.90
CA HIS A 206 -23.67 14.72 12.74
C HIS A 206 -22.86 14.15 13.91
N GLY A 207 -21.59 14.57 14.05
CA GLY A 207 -20.69 14.12 15.10
C GLY A 207 -20.02 12.76 14.83
N ASN A 208 -20.10 12.21 13.59
CA ASN A 208 -19.39 10.99 13.26
C ASN A 208 -17.92 11.27 12.88
N PRO A 209 -16.97 10.42 13.28
CA PRO A 209 -15.58 10.58 12.92
C PRO A 209 -15.38 10.37 11.42
N PHE A 210 -14.55 11.21 10.81
CA PHE A 210 -14.21 11.20 9.39
C PHE A 210 -12.69 11.29 9.21
N LEU A 211 -12.16 10.40 8.36
CA LEU A 211 -10.73 10.33 8.06
C LEU A 211 -10.40 11.23 6.86
N ASP A 212 -10.11 12.50 7.13
CA ASP A 212 -9.86 13.54 6.13
C ASP A 212 -8.55 13.37 5.33
N ARG A 213 -7.61 12.58 5.86
CA ARG A 213 -6.36 12.23 5.16
C ARG A 213 -6.50 11.11 4.12
N ALA A 214 -7.65 10.50 3.99
CA ALA A 214 -7.88 9.45 2.99
C ALA A 214 -7.80 10.01 1.56
N ALA A 215 -7.33 9.18 0.62
CA ALA A 215 -7.31 9.50 -0.81
C ALA A 215 -8.72 9.49 -1.41
N ALA A 216 -9.59 8.63 -0.88
CA ALA A 216 -11.00 8.53 -1.23
C ALA A 216 -11.80 7.91 -0.09
N ALA A 217 -13.09 8.19 -0.04
CA ALA A 217 -14.03 7.51 0.85
C ALA A 217 -15.24 7.01 0.06
N LEU A 218 -15.63 5.76 0.26
CA LEU A 218 -16.82 5.17 -0.34
C LEU A 218 -17.84 4.94 0.77
N HIS A 219 -19.01 5.57 0.66
CA HIS A 219 -20.14 5.25 1.52
C HIS A 219 -20.87 4.05 0.94
N VAL A 220 -21.05 3.03 1.77
CA VAL A 220 -21.61 1.74 1.34
C VAL A 220 -22.70 1.28 2.29
N ARG A 221 -23.61 0.48 1.76
CA ARG A 221 -24.69 -0.16 2.50
C ARG A 221 -24.66 -1.66 2.27
N MET A 222 -24.62 -2.46 3.34
CA MET A 222 -24.71 -3.91 3.24
C MET A 222 -26.13 -4.31 2.78
N VAL A 223 -26.19 -4.99 1.64
CA VAL A 223 -27.42 -5.45 1.01
C VAL A 223 -27.62 -6.94 1.17
N ASP A 224 -26.55 -7.71 1.41
CA ASP A 224 -26.64 -9.15 1.67
C ASP A 224 -25.44 -9.65 2.47
N GLU A 225 -25.60 -10.79 3.14
CA GLU A 225 -24.58 -11.54 3.84
C GLU A 225 -24.65 -13.02 3.44
N LEU A 226 -23.61 -13.51 2.75
CA LEU A 226 -23.57 -14.86 2.21
C LEU A 226 -22.62 -15.77 3.00
N PRO A 227 -23.01 -17.01 3.31
CA PRO A 227 -22.09 -17.98 3.86
C PRO A 227 -21.08 -18.43 2.78
N LEU A 228 -19.82 -18.57 3.17
CA LEU A 228 -18.81 -19.19 2.31
C LEU A 228 -18.73 -20.69 2.61
N PRO A 229 -18.78 -21.58 1.59
CA PRO A 229 -18.77 -23.02 1.78
C PRO A 229 -17.54 -23.50 2.58
N GLY A 230 -17.78 -24.16 3.71
CA GLY A 230 -16.73 -24.70 4.57
C GLY A 230 -15.88 -23.65 5.31
N ALA A 231 -16.24 -22.37 5.25
CA ALA A 231 -15.50 -21.31 5.94
C ALA A 231 -16.31 -20.67 7.09
N VAL A 232 -15.61 -20.21 8.12
CA VAL A 232 -16.21 -19.41 9.21
C VAL A 232 -16.53 -17.98 8.75
N ALA A 233 -15.76 -17.48 7.77
CA ALA A 233 -15.95 -16.16 7.22
C ALA A 233 -17.29 -16.03 6.48
N LYS A 234 -17.84 -14.82 6.49
CA LYS A 234 -19.02 -14.42 5.73
C LYS A 234 -18.64 -13.43 4.64
N LEU A 235 -19.34 -13.47 3.54
CA LEU A 235 -19.16 -12.51 2.46
C LEU A 235 -20.24 -11.43 2.61
N ALA A 236 -19.84 -10.22 2.99
CA ALA A 236 -20.72 -9.07 2.96
C ALA A 236 -20.79 -8.54 1.52
N VAL A 237 -22.00 -8.35 1.00
CA VAL A 237 -22.28 -7.68 -0.28
C VAL A 237 -22.70 -6.26 0.04
N LEU A 238 -21.93 -5.30 -0.46
CA LEU A 238 -22.09 -3.88 -0.16
C LEU A 238 -22.42 -3.13 -1.44
N GLU A 239 -23.50 -2.39 -1.44
CA GLU A 239 -23.84 -1.43 -2.49
C GLU A 239 -23.12 -0.11 -2.21
N VAL A 240 -22.49 0.48 -3.22
CA VAL A 240 -21.79 1.76 -3.09
C VAL A 240 -22.79 2.87 -3.42
N ASP A 241 -23.13 3.67 -2.42
CA ASP A 241 -24.08 4.78 -2.58
C ASP A 241 -23.37 6.04 -3.07
N GLU A 242 -22.17 6.36 -2.54
CA GLU A 242 -21.41 7.58 -2.84
C GLU A 242 -19.91 7.34 -2.83
N VAL A 243 -19.17 8.13 -3.63
CA VAL A 243 -17.71 8.18 -3.62
C VAL A 243 -17.27 9.62 -3.40
N HIS A 244 -16.52 9.86 -2.34
CA HIS A 244 -15.92 11.14 -2.00
C HIS A 244 -14.46 11.17 -2.46
N LEU A 245 -14.11 12.18 -3.23
CA LEU A 245 -12.77 12.41 -3.75
C LEU A 245 -12.28 13.82 -3.36
N PRO A 246 -10.98 14.06 -3.26
CA PRO A 246 -10.43 15.39 -3.05
C PRO A 246 -10.88 16.36 -4.15
N SER A 247 -11.05 17.62 -3.79
CA SER A 247 -11.45 18.68 -4.74
C SER A 247 -10.47 18.76 -5.93
N GLY A 248 -10.99 18.75 -7.15
CA GLY A 248 -10.18 18.79 -8.37
C GLY A 248 -9.66 17.44 -8.84
N VAL A 249 -9.98 16.35 -8.16
CA VAL A 249 -9.70 14.98 -8.62
C VAL A 249 -10.92 14.48 -9.37
N GLU A 250 -10.80 14.34 -10.70
CA GLU A 250 -11.81 13.65 -11.48
C GLU A 250 -11.57 12.15 -11.49
N GLY A 251 -12.50 11.44 -10.92
CA GLY A 251 -12.64 10.10 -10.39
C GLY A 251 -11.97 8.89 -11.03
N THR A 252 -11.12 8.97 -12.03
CA THR A 252 -10.58 7.77 -12.68
C THR A 252 -9.07 7.73 -12.84
N SER A 253 -8.37 8.77 -12.39
CA SER A 253 -6.89 8.73 -12.34
C SER A 253 -6.45 7.68 -11.36
N ALA A 254 -5.49 6.87 -11.75
CA ALA A 254 -4.89 5.87 -10.86
C ALA A 254 -4.37 6.56 -9.60
N LEU A 255 -5.06 6.36 -8.49
CA LEU A 255 -4.59 6.81 -7.18
C LEU A 255 -3.35 6.00 -6.80
N ASP A 256 -2.32 6.66 -6.31
CA ASP A 256 -1.17 5.99 -5.70
C ASP A 256 -1.58 5.51 -4.30
N VAL A 257 -2.23 4.34 -4.26
CA VAL A 257 -2.87 3.82 -3.06
C VAL A 257 -2.03 2.76 -2.36
N LEU A 258 -2.26 2.62 -1.06
CA LEU A 258 -1.66 1.59 -0.25
C LEU A 258 -2.33 0.24 -0.54
N CYS A 259 -1.50 -0.78 -0.81
CA CYS A 259 -1.93 -2.14 -1.10
C CYS A 259 -1.25 -3.13 -0.14
N GLN A 260 -1.81 -4.35 -0.03
CA GLN A 260 -1.18 -5.44 0.69
C GLN A 260 -0.63 -6.50 -0.27
N HIS A 261 0.60 -6.96 -0.02
CA HIS A 261 1.24 -8.08 -0.68
C HIS A 261 1.55 -9.18 0.35
N GLY A 262 1.08 -10.40 0.10
CA GLY A 262 1.19 -11.47 1.10
C GLY A 262 0.32 -11.20 2.33
N LEU A 263 0.75 -11.67 3.50
CA LEU A 263 0.02 -11.49 4.76
C LEU A 263 0.38 -10.23 5.53
N ASP A 264 1.63 -9.77 5.42
CA ASP A 264 2.24 -8.85 6.37
C ASP A 264 3.01 -7.68 5.71
N ARG A 265 2.91 -7.55 4.39
CA ARG A 265 3.65 -6.53 3.66
C ARG A 265 2.71 -5.50 3.04
N LEU A 266 2.93 -4.24 3.37
CA LEU A 266 2.28 -3.10 2.72
C LEU A 266 3.20 -2.53 1.64
N MET A 267 2.60 -2.06 0.53
CA MET A 267 3.32 -1.51 -0.60
C MET A 267 2.45 -0.50 -1.35
N ALA A 268 3.09 0.35 -2.15
CA ALA A 268 2.40 1.18 -3.12
C ALA A 268 1.74 0.32 -4.22
N SER A 269 0.68 0.82 -4.82
CA SER A 269 0.16 0.26 -6.07
C SER A 269 1.27 0.31 -7.14
N PRO A 270 1.36 -0.71 -8.03
CA PRO A 270 2.41 -0.74 -9.03
C PRO A 270 2.31 0.45 -10.00
N THR A 271 3.38 1.24 -10.12
CA THR A 271 3.44 2.43 -10.98
C THR A 271 4.43 2.31 -12.15
N GLY A 272 5.26 1.25 -12.18
CA GLY A 272 6.38 1.15 -13.10
C GLY A 272 6.03 0.80 -14.56
N TRP A 273 4.87 0.21 -14.81
CA TRP A 273 4.40 -0.15 -16.14
C TRP A 273 2.88 -0.17 -16.18
N SER A 274 2.31 0.42 -17.21
CA SER A 274 0.86 0.41 -17.44
C SER A 274 0.55 0.32 -18.93
N GLN A 275 -0.56 -0.31 -19.29
CA GLN A 275 -1.10 -0.36 -20.63
C GLN A 275 -2.62 -0.17 -20.56
N THR A 276 -3.13 0.78 -21.32
CA THR A 276 -4.57 0.94 -21.50
C THR A 276 -5.11 -0.18 -22.36
N VAL A 277 -6.13 -0.86 -21.90
CA VAL A 277 -6.86 -1.88 -22.65
C VAL A 277 -8.18 -1.27 -23.12
N ASP A 278 -8.38 -1.19 -24.43
CA ASP A 278 -9.64 -0.72 -25.01
C ASP A 278 -10.66 -1.86 -25.02
N HIS A 279 -11.66 -1.77 -24.16
CA HIS A 279 -12.77 -2.73 -24.06
C HIS A 279 -13.97 -2.35 -24.98
N ARG A 280 -13.86 -1.29 -25.77
CA ARG A 280 -14.98 -0.80 -26.63
C ARG A 280 -15.09 -1.57 -27.95
N SER A 281 -14.15 -2.49 -28.23
CA SER A 281 -14.09 -3.29 -29.46
C SER A 281 -14.52 -4.75 -29.26
N ALA A 282 -15.18 -5.09 -28.14
CA ALA A 282 -15.72 -6.41 -27.91
C ALA A 282 -17.24 -6.42 -27.96
#